data_dad88867dfbeb7f4accf39b095300c03
#
_entry.id   dad88867dfbeb7f4accf39b095300c03
#
_cell.length_a   1.000
_cell.length_b   1.000
_cell.length_c   1.000
_cell.angle_alpha   90.00
_cell.angle_beta   90.00
_cell.angle_gamma   90.00
#
_symmetry.space_group_name_H-M   'P 1'
#
loop_
_entity.id
_entity.type
_entity.pdbx_description
1 polymer ?
#
loop_
_entity_poly.entity_id
_entity_poly.type
_entity_poly.pdbx_seq_one_letter_code
_entity_poly.pdbx_strand_id
1 'polypeptide(L)'
;MTNRHWFKRSLPPLAPSVMLSVMFVKLSLLALIFFVTKDVHPTSAEAKVAAPQNVKVTSVNMAAVVEWTSPHNPMSNVTYTARYILRKNDLSLCVNTKELKCDVGILPSVFGSYIFQVRSEDQGLFSEWVNTAEFSPYKHCK
;
A
#
# COMPACT_ATOMS: atom_id res chain seq x y z
N MET A 1 1.19 28.81 82.59
CA MET A 1 -0.06 28.29 81.99
C MET A 1 -0.46 29.16 80.79
N THR A 2 -0.03 28.79 79.60
CA THR A 2 -0.28 29.58 78.38
C THR A 2 -1.11 28.78 77.39
N ASN A 3 -2.35 29.11 77.31
CA ASN A 3 -3.32 28.51 76.39
C ASN A 3 -3.12 29.10 74.97
N ARG A 4 -2.62 28.35 74.03
CA ARG A 4 -2.57 28.74 72.61
C ARG A 4 -3.77 28.18 71.91
N HIS A 5 -4.78 29.00 71.69
CA HIS A 5 -5.89 28.75 70.79
C HIS A 5 -5.40 28.85 69.36
N TRP A 6 -5.31 27.71 68.66
CA TRP A 6 -5.10 27.69 67.20
C TRP A 6 -6.43 27.97 66.50
N PHE A 7 -6.53 29.15 65.89
CA PHE A 7 -7.68 29.55 65.08
C PHE A 7 -7.60 28.82 63.73
N LYS A 8 -8.32 27.71 63.56
CA LYS A 8 -8.52 27.07 62.27
C LYS A 8 -9.41 28.01 61.44
N ARG A 9 -8.83 28.79 60.54
CA ARG A 9 -9.60 29.44 59.46
C ARG A 9 -10.02 28.40 58.44
N SER A 10 -11.26 28.00 58.47
CA SER A 10 -11.90 27.26 57.39
C SER A 10 -12.14 28.25 56.21
N LEU A 11 -11.56 27.95 55.09
CA LEU A 11 -11.84 28.66 53.87
C LEU A 11 -13.32 28.45 53.48
N PRO A 12 -14.02 29.50 53.08
CA PRO A 12 -15.41 29.36 52.61
C PRO A 12 -15.50 28.46 51.40
N PRO A 13 -16.55 27.65 51.26
CA PRO A 13 -16.75 26.85 50.08
C PRO A 13 -16.91 27.75 48.85
N LEU A 14 -16.20 27.44 47.78
CA LEU A 14 -16.32 28.14 46.50
C LEU A 14 -17.77 28.13 46.02
N ALA A 15 -18.25 29.28 45.57
CA ALA A 15 -19.60 29.41 45.04
C ALA A 15 -19.85 28.46 43.87
N PRO A 16 -21.03 27.84 43.74
CA PRO A 16 -21.32 26.82 42.71
C PRO A 16 -21.11 27.34 41.27
N SER A 17 -21.22 28.63 41.05
CA SER A 17 -20.95 29.27 39.77
C SER A 17 -19.49 29.22 39.34
N VAL A 18 -18.52 29.23 40.29
CA VAL A 18 -17.09 29.15 40.02
C VAL A 18 -16.70 27.70 39.70
N MET A 19 -17.30 26.71 40.37
CA MET A 19 -17.08 25.29 40.07
C MET A 19 -17.57 24.93 38.68
N LEU A 20 -18.74 25.43 38.27
CA LEU A 20 -19.28 25.19 36.95
C LEU A 20 -18.39 25.76 35.84
N SER A 21 -17.87 26.97 36.04
CA SER A 21 -16.94 27.60 35.08
C SER A 21 -15.63 26.82 34.91
N VAL A 22 -15.06 26.34 36.02
CA VAL A 22 -13.82 25.53 35.95
C VAL A 22 -14.06 24.17 35.26
N MET A 23 -15.23 23.56 35.43
CA MET A 23 -15.59 22.34 34.72
C MET A 23 -15.73 22.57 33.22
N PHE A 24 -16.37 23.63 32.77
CA PHE A 24 -16.51 23.97 31.35
C PHE A 24 -15.14 24.25 30.68
N VAL A 25 -14.24 24.95 31.34
CA VAL A 25 -12.88 25.22 30.82
C VAL A 25 -12.10 23.94 30.71
N LYS A 26 -12.17 23.00 31.65
CA LYS A 26 -11.50 21.68 31.57
C LYS A 26 -12.08 20.80 30.47
N LEU A 27 -13.41 20.79 30.29
CA LEU A 27 -14.04 20.04 29.18
C LEU A 27 -13.65 20.64 27.83
N SER A 28 -13.58 21.96 27.69
CA SER A 28 -13.17 22.63 26.46
C SER A 28 -11.71 22.36 26.11
N LEU A 29 -10.81 22.36 27.09
CA LEU A 29 -9.40 21.98 26.89
C LEU A 29 -9.22 20.52 26.49
N LEU A 30 -9.98 19.59 27.08
CA LEU A 30 -9.97 18.18 26.69
C LEU A 30 -10.50 17.99 25.26
N ALA A 31 -11.55 18.71 24.86
CA ALA A 31 -12.07 18.68 23.50
C ALA A 31 -11.04 19.20 22.48
N LEU A 32 -10.31 20.27 22.80
CA LEU A 32 -9.24 20.81 21.96
C LEU A 32 -8.08 19.80 21.79
N ILE A 33 -7.70 19.08 22.85
CA ILE A 33 -6.67 18.04 22.77
C ILE A 33 -7.14 16.90 21.87
N PHE A 34 -8.41 16.49 21.94
CA PHE A 34 -8.96 15.46 21.06
C PHE A 34 -9.04 15.89 19.59
N PHE A 35 -9.21 17.18 19.30
CA PHE A 35 -9.20 17.69 17.92
C PHE A 35 -7.77 17.74 17.33
N VAL A 36 -6.78 18.09 18.13
CA VAL A 36 -5.38 18.22 17.66
C VAL A 36 -4.71 16.86 17.44
N THR A 37 -5.18 15.79 18.11
CA THR A 37 -4.57 14.44 17.96
C THR A 37 -5.12 13.64 16.78
N LYS A 38 -6.12 14.15 16.04
CA LYS A 38 -6.69 13.41 14.90
C LYS A 38 -5.86 13.46 13.62
N ASP A 39 -4.89 14.34 13.52
CA ASP A 39 -4.10 14.54 12.29
C ASP A 39 -2.66 14.04 12.38
N VAL A 40 -2.28 13.38 13.45
CA VAL A 40 -1.02 12.62 13.47
C VAL A 40 -1.33 11.19 13.00
N HIS A 41 -1.67 11.04 11.73
CA HIS A 41 -1.40 9.79 11.04
C HIS A 41 0.13 9.73 10.90
N PRO A 42 0.80 8.73 11.50
CA PRO A 42 2.13 8.42 11.06
C PRO A 42 1.95 7.96 9.60
N THR A 43 2.32 8.81 8.66
CA THR A 43 2.61 8.37 7.30
C THR A 43 3.85 7.49 7.44
N SER A 44 3.64 6.25 7.90
CA SER A 44 4.55 5.17 7.62
C SER A 44 4.61 5.15 6.10
N ALA A 45 5.67 5.69 5.53
CA ALA A 45 6.03 5.40 4.17
C ALA A 45 6.29 3.90 4.15
N GLU A 46 5.21 3.12 3.92
CA GLU A 46 5.29 1.70 3.65
C GLU A 46 6.27 1.59 2.48
N ALA A 47 7.40 0.93 2.70
CA ALA A 47 8.42 0.77 1.70
C ALA A 47 7.81 -0.05 0.56
N LYS A 48 7.19 0.65 -0.39
CA LYS A 48 6.52 0.04 -1.53
C LYS A 48 7.58 -0.29 -2.57
N VAL A 49 7.67 -1.55 -2.97
CA VAL A 49 8.51 -1.95 -4.09
C VAL A 49 8.02 -1.25 -5.36
N ALA A 50 8.93 -0.62 -6.10
CA ALA A 50 8.57 0.06 -7.34
C ALA A 50 8.15 -0.97 -8.41
N ALA A 51 7.04 -0.69 -9.11
CA ALA A 51 6.50 -1.59 -10.11
C ALA A 51 7.34 -1.60 -11.40
N PRO A 52 7.37 -2.71 -12.16
CA PRO A 52 8.03 -2.77 -13.46
C PRO A 52 7.38 -1.81 -14.44
N GLN A 53 8.14 -1.37 -15.44
CA GLN A 53 7.69 -0.42 -16.44
C GLN A 53 7.66 -1.04 -17.83
N ASN A 54 6.93 -0.42 -18.75
CA ASN A 54 6.88 -0.81 -20.17
C ASN A 54 6.56 -2.30 -20.39
N VAL A 55 5.65 -2.85 -19.57
CA VAL A 55 5.24 -4.25 -19.70
C VAL A 55 4.49 -4.42 -21.01
N LYS A 56 5.01 -5.29 -21.87
CA LYS A 56 4.45 -5.57 -23.20
C LYS A 56 4.55 -7.05 -23.53
N VAL A 57 3.73 -7.49 -24.46
CA VAL A 57 3.82 -8.84 -25.02
C VAL A 57 4.16 -8.76 -26.50
N THR A 58 5.08 -9.61 -26.92
CA THR A 58 5.44 -9.82 -28.32
C THR A 58 5.17 -11.27 -28.69
N SER A 59 4.91 -11.54 -29.96
CA SER A 59 4.68 -12.91 -30.42
C SER A 59 5.34 -13.14 -31.77
N VAL A 60 6.05 -14.26 -31.87
CA VAL A 60 6.65 -14.75 -33.10
C VAL A 60 6.30 -16.23 -33.24
N ASN A 61 5.82 -16.63 -34.40
CA ASN A 61 5.46 -18.05 -34.69
C ASN A 61 4.50 -18.63 -33.63
N MET A 62 3.52 -17.89 -33.17
CA MET A 62 2.55 -18.27 -32.15
C MET A 62 3.12 -18.43 -30.71
N ALA A 63 4.40 -18.29 -30.52
CA ALA A 63 5.00 -18.24 -29.20
C ALA A 63 4.97 -16.79 -28.67
N ALA A 64 4.52 -16.60 -27.44
CA ALA A 64 4.44 -15.29 -26.81
C ALA A 64 5.60 -15.11 -25.81
N VAL A 65 6.10 -13.89 -25.74
CA VAL A 65 7.11 -13.47 -24.76
C VAL A 65 6.61 -12.18 -24.11
N VAL A 66 6.61 -12.14 -22.78
CA VAL A 66 6.33 -10.93 -22.01
C VAL A 66 7.65 -10.29 -21.65
N GLU A 67 7.77 -8.99 -21.92
CA GLU A 67 8.96 -8.18 -21.64
C GLU A 67 8.60 -6.96 -20.81
N TRP A 68 9.53 -6.52 -19.99
CA TRP A 68 9.38 -5.31 -19.16
C TRP A 68 10.72 -4.64 -18.95
N THR A 69 10.71 -3.47 -18.36
CA THR A 69 11.91 -2.77 -17.92
C THR A 69 11.91 -2.64 -16.39
N SER A 70 13.12 -2.62 -15.83
CA SER A 70 13.30 -2.39 -14.40
C SER A 70 12.76 -1.00 -14.02
N PRO A 71 12.17 -0.85 -12.83
CA PRO A 71 11.76 0.47 -12.33
C PRO A 71 12.98 1.39 -12.18
N HIS A 72 12.74 2.71 -12.18
CA HIS A 72 13.78 3.69 -11.81
C HIS A 72 14.23 3.44 -10.35
N ASN A 73 15.53 3.36 -10.13
CA ASN A 73 16.14 3.04 -8.83
C ASN A 73 15.68 1.70 -8.26
N PRO A 74 15.97 0.57 -8.93
CA PRO A 74 15.62 -0.73 -8.38
C PRO A 74 16.42 -0.98 -7.09
N MET A 75 15.78 -1.58 -6.10
CA MET A 75 16.48 -2.14 -4.96
C MET A 75 17.44 -3.24 -5.44
N SER A 76 18.52 -3.53 -4.71
CA SER A 76 19.63 -4.35 -5.19
C SER A 76 19.28 -5.81 -5.52
N ASN A 77 18.14 -6.33 -5.02
CA ASN A 77 17.74 -7.73 -5.16
C ASN A 77 16.31 -7.92 -5.71
N VAL A 78 15.84 -6.99 -6.52
CA VAL A 78 14.51 -7.10 -7.12
C VAL A 78 14.43 -8.31 -8.03
N THR A 79 13.39 -9.11 -7.85
CA THR A 79 12.95 -10.19 -8.73
C THR A 79 11.57 -9.86 -9.28
N TYR A 80 11.13 -10.63 -10.27
CA TYR A 80 9.87 -10.40 -10.94
C TYR A 80 9.04 -11.67 -10.99
N THR A 81 7.74 -11.52 -10.83
CA THR A 81 6.79 -12.60 -11.09
C THR A 81 5.83 -12.15 -12.18
N ALA A 82 5.67 -13.02 -13.20
CA ALA A 82 4.76 -12.82 -14.31
C ALA A 82 3.65 -13.87 -14.30
N ARG A 83 2.45 -13.46 -14.68
CA ARG A 83 1.29 -14.36 -14.85
C ARG A 83 0.41 -13.87 -16.01
N TYR A 84 -0.53 -14.69 -16.46
CA TYR A 84 -1.59 -14.25 -17.33
C TYR A 84 -2.97 -14.55 -16.74
N ILE A 85 -3.92 -13.73 -17.14
CA ILE A 85 -5.33 -13.93 -16.82
C ILE A 85 -6.04 -14.41 -18.08
N LEU A 86 -6.70 -15.57 -17.95
CA LEU A 86 -7.60 -16.09 -18.95
C LEU A 86 -9.00 -16.27 -18.34
N ARG A 87 -9.96 -15.49 -18.79
CA ARG A 87 -11.31 -15.41 -18.22
C ARG A 87 -11.29 -14.96 -16.76
N LYS A 88 -11.31 -15.86 -15.77
CA LYS A 88 -11.24 -15.55 -14.33
C LYS A 88 -10.11 -16.29 -13.61
N ASN A 89 -9.30 -17.03 -14.36
CA ASN A 89 -8.20 -17.81 -13.81
C ASN A 89 -6.87 -17.10 -14.09
N ASP A 90 -6.04 -17.00 -13.10
CA ASP A 90 -4.67 -16.54 -13.21
C ASP A 90 -3.71 -17.73 -13.20
N LEU A 91 -2.77 -17.73 -14.13
CA LEU A 91 -1.79 -18.78 -14.29
C LEU A 91 -0.39 -18.18 -14.25
N SER A 92 0.41 -18.63 -13.28
CA SER A 92 1.79 -18.20 -13.13
C SER A 92 2.62 -18.67 -14.32
N LEU A 93 3.49 -17.80 -14.81
CA LEU A 93 4.41 -18.07 -15.91
C LEU A 93 5.85 -18.18 -15.40
N CYS A 94 6.38 -17.08 -14.89
CA CYS A 94 7.69 -17.00 -14.29
C CYS A 94 7.56 -16.50 -12.86
N VAL A 95 8.28 -17.10 -11.92
CA VAL A 95 8.24 -16.74 -10.50
C VAL A 95 9.66 -16.44 -10.02
N ASN A 96 9.85 -15.32 -9.32
CA ASN A 96 11.14 -14.92 -8.74
C ASN A 96 12.30 -14.85 -9.77
N THR A 97 12.00 -14.46 -11.01
CA THR A 97 13.04 -14.30 -12.03
C THR A 97 13.77 -12.97 -11.90
N LYS A 98 15.07 -12.96 -12.22
CA LYS A 98 15.86 -11.72 -12.40
C LYS A 98 15.87 -11.22 -13.84
N GLU A 99 15.39 -12.05 -14.76
CA GLU A 99 15.28 -11.69 -16.17
C GLU A 99 14.19 -10.62 -16.34
N LEU A 100 14.35 -9.78 -17.34
CA LEU A 100 13.38 -8.76 -17.75
C LEU A 100 12.42 -9.25 -18.83
N LYS A 101 12.30 -10.54 -18.97
CA LYS A 101 11.43 -11.23 -19.91
C LYS A 101 10.99 -12.58 -19.35
N CYS A 102 9.85 -13.03 -19.84
CA CYS A 102 9.29 -14.34 -19.52
C CYS A 102 8.77 -15.00 -20.80
N ASP A 103 9.30 -16.14 -21.14
CA ASP A 103 8.82 -16.94 -22.26
C ASP A 103 7.53 -17.65 -21.86
N VAL A 104 6.46 -17.34 -22.55
CA VAL A 104 5.14 -17.92 -22.32
C VAL A 104 4.95 -19.19 -23.13
N GLY A 105 5.71 -19.32 -24.22
CA GLY A 105 5.53 -20.41 -25.17
C GLY A 105 4.21 -20.29 -25.95
N ILE A 106 3.62 -21.44 -26.27
CA ILE A 106 2.37 -21.53 -27.02
C ILE A 106 1.18 -21.41 -26.05
N LEU A 107 0.33 -20.42 -26.29
CA LEU A 107 -0.88 -20.20 -25.49
C LEU A 107 -1.95 -21.28 -25.75
N PRO A 108 -2.78 -21.60 -24.74
CA PRO A 108 -3.79 -22.67 -24.83
C PRO A 108 -4.84 -22.46 -25.92
N SER A 109 -5.11 -21.24 -26.34
CA SER A 109 -6.04 -20.93 -27.39
C SER A 109 -5.56 -19.77 -28.24
N VAL A 110 -5.50 -19.96 -29.55
CA VAL A 110 -5.16 -18.90 -30.49
C VAL A 110 -6.24 -17.83 -30.61
N PHE A 111 -7.49 -18.15 -30.28
CA PHE A 111 -8.63 -17.23 -30.26
C PHE A 111 -8.89 -16.65 -28.86
N GLY A 112 -8.10 -17.02 -27.88
CA GLY A 112 -8.20 -16.52 -26.52
C GLY A 112 -7.77 -15.06 -26.43
N SER A 113 -8.33 -14.34 -25.46
CA SER A 113 -7.91 -13.01 -25.05
C SER A 113 -7.17 -13.13 -23.72
N TYR A 114 -5.96 -12.62 -23.68
CA TYR A 114 -5.05 -12.74 -22.52
C TYR A 114 -4.62 -11.36 -22.05
N ILE A 115 -4.56 -11.18 -20.73
CA ILE A 115 -3.93 -10.03 -20.09
C ILE A 115 -2.75 -10.58 -19.30
N PHE A 116 -1.56 -10.16 -19.63
CA PHE A 116 -0.36 -10.50 -18.87
C PHE A 116 -0.13 -9.47 -17.77
N GLN A 117 0.36 -9.93 -16.64
CA GLN A 117 0.64 -9.11 -15.48
C GLN A 117 2.04 -9.41 -14.97
N VAL A 118 2.77 -8.37 -14.60
CA VAL A 118 4.11 -8.50 -13.99
C VAL A 118 4.15 -7.63 -12.74
N ARG A 119 4.79 -8.11 -11.69
CA ARG A 119 5.11 -7.35 -10.49
C ARG A 119 6.58 -7.53 -10.10
N SER A 120 7.10 -6.54 -9.41
CA SER A 120 8.41 -6.59 -8.76
C SER A 120 8.28 -7.15 -7.35
N GLU A 121 9.28 -7.87 -6.89
CA GLU A 121 9.35 -8.48 -5.57
C GLU A 121 10.73 -8.24 -4.95
N ASP A 122 10.78 -7.83 -3.68
CA ASP A 122 12.02 -7.67 -2.92
C ASP A 122 11.77 -7.98 -1.44
N GLN A 123 12.54 -8.91 -0.88
CA GLN A 123 12.49 -9.29 0.55
C GLN A 123 11.08 -9.57 1.10
N GLY A 124 10.22 -10.19 0.29
CA GLY A 124 8.83 -10.49 0.69
C GLY A 124 7.84 -9.33 0.54
N LEU A 125 8.30 -8.18 0.06
CA LEU A 125 7.45 -7.06 -0.35
C LEU A 125 7.13 -7.15 -1.84
N PHE A 126 5.98 -6.63 -2.23
CA PHE A 126 5.48 -6.71 -3.61
C PHE A 126 5.08 -5.34 -4.13
N SER A 127 5.31 -5.11 -5.43
CA SER A 127 4.69 -3.98 -6.11
C SER A 127 3.24 -4.28 -6.49
N GLU A 128 2.54 -3.28 -6.98
CA GLU A 128 1.31 -3.51 -7.74
C GLU A 128 1.58 -4.30 -9.01
N TRP A 129 0.57 -5.02 -9.49
CA TRP A 129 0.60 -5.68 -10.78
C TRP A 129 0.49 -4.67 -11.92
N VAL A 130 1.38 -4.76 -12.90
CA VAL A 130 1.31 -3.97 -14.13
C VAL A 130 0.78 -4.85 -15.27
N ASN A 131 -0.26 -4.38 -15.92
CA ASN A 131 -0.94 -5.12 -16.98
C ASN A 131 -0.39 -4.75 -18.36
N THR A 132 -0.38 -5.73 -19.26
CA THR A 132 -0.28 -5.44 -20.71
C THR A 132 -1.61 -4.96 -21.26
N ALA A 133 -1.60 -4.43 -22.47
CA ALA A 133 -2.81 -4.43 -23.31
C ALA A 133 -3.32 -5.85 -23.52
N GLU A 134 -4.59 -5.97 -23.86
CA GLU A 134 -5.20 -7.25 -24.21
C GLU A 134 -4.51 -7.85 -25.44
N PHE A 135 -4.10 -9.09 -25.33
CA PHE A 135 -3.39 -9.83 -26.38
C PHE A 135 -4.20 -11.03 -26.87
N SER A 136 -4.31 -11.16 -28.17
CA SER A 136 -4.89 -12.35 -28.80
C SER A 136 -3.93 -12.87 -29.86
N PRO A 137 -3.49 -14.14 -29.80
CA PRO A 137 -2.56 -14.71 -30.77
C PRO A 137 -3.05 -14.57 -32.22
N TYR A 138 -4.32 -14.84 -32.44
CA TYR A 138 -4.93 -14.73 -33.79
C TYR A 138 -4.83 -13.32 -34.41
N LYS A 139 -4.87 -12.27 -33.59
CA LYS A 139 -4.79 -10.88 -34.05
C LYS A 139 -3.38 -10.33 -34.14
N HIS A 140 -2.47 -10.83 -33.32
CA HIS A 140 -1.16 -10.21 -33.06
C HIS A 140 0.02 -11.09 -33.51
N CYS A 141 -0.18 -12.37 -33.81
CA CYS A 141 0.87 -13.23 -34.38
C CYS A 141 0.92 -13.03 -35.90
N LYS A 142 2.09 -12.69 -36.38
CA LYS A 142 2.42 -12.68 -37.83
C LYS A 142 3.32 -13.85 -38.14
#